data_b4467a75f9cc1eeddb514ea67b411319
#
_entry.id   b4467a75f9cc1eeddb514ea67b411319
#
_cell.length_a   1.000
_cell.length_b   1.000
_cell.length_c   1.000
_cell.angle_alpha   90.00
_cell.angle_beta   90.00
_cell.angle_gamma   90.00
#
_symmetry.space_group_name_H-M   'P 1'
#
loop_
_entity.id
_entity.type
_entity.pdbx_description
1 polymer ?
#
loop_
_entity_poly.entity_id
_entity_poly.type
_entity_poly.pdbx_seq_one_letter_code
_entity_poly.pdbx_strand_id
1 'polypeptide(L)'
;MITLSDKQAEILHIIKDTTLTHEQTMMALAKAAENTLDYPDVPADFYDLQEKGIICDLGEGHAPYAPRYILPDYEKFFAQGSKFLRLDPPKDLYEAVSDLLILYHHVPSVTHFPVYIGCIDKLLDPFITDEATAKPIIKNFLRQIDRTVTDSFCHGNIGPEDTRAGRIILECERELQDSTPNLTLLYNPKKTSDEFAVLCTETALDCAKPSFAYDPQFASEFPTPYGIASCYNGLPIGGGAYTLTRLMLNKLVETAASKQDFFERALPHAVETMCRFMDQKIRFLVEETPFFSCNFLVKEGLLQRDRFNGLFGMVGMNECVNALMKLEGREDRFGYSAQADDLGLAILQAIDEQVKAHKNPYCEYWNGSFILHAQVGLADDQNVTPGTRIPIGEELPLYEHMRQAGKFHKFFPSGTGDIFPFDMTSAGNPEAVLDVIKGGFKVGMRYISTYSSDSDVIRITGYLVKRSDIEALEQGRQVVNDTVVLGMGAKKNCHVYERKVRSL
;
A
#
# COMPACT_ATOMS: atom_id res chain seq x y z
N MET A 1 -28.65 -7.36 -8.22
CA MET A 1 -28.62 -8.72 -7.58
C MET A 1 -27.91 -9.67 -8.53
N ILE A 2 -26.73 -10.19 -8.15
CA ILE A 2 -25.97 -11.15 -8.97
C ILE A 2 -26.74 -12.47 -8.99
N THR A 3 -27.06 -12.98 -10.17
CA THR A 3 -27.79 -14.24 -10.29
C THR A 3 -26.87 -15.45 -10.17
N LEU A 4 -27.42 -16.64 -9.86
CA LEU A 4 -26.65 -17.89 -9.88
C LEU A 4 -26.01 -18.15 -11.24
N SER A 5 -26.67 -17.76 -12.32
CA SER A 5 -26.13 -17.88 -13.68
C SER A 5 -24.89 -17.00 -13.89
N ASP A 6 -24.90 -15.77 -13.36
CA ASP A 6 -23.76 -14.85 -13.47
C ASP A 6 -22.56 -15.40 -12.71
N LYS A 7 -22.78 -15.94 -11.50
CA LYS A 7 -21.73 -16.58 -10.70
C LYS A 7 -21.17 -17.84 -11.36
N GLN A 8 -22.01 -18.67 -11.97
CA GLN A 8 -21.54 -19.84 -12.73
C GLN A 8 -20.69 -19.44 -13.93
N ALA A 9 -21.07 -18.35 -14.62
CA ALA A 9 -20.27 -17.82 -15.74
C ALA A 9 -18.91 -17.29 -15.27
N GLU A 10 -18.86 -16.55 -14.17
CA GLU A 10 -17.63 -16.06 -13.54
C GLU A 10 -16.70 -17.23 -13.16
N ILE A 11 -17.22 -18.23 -12.44
CA ILE A 11 -16.47 -19.42 -12.03
C ILE A 11 -15.92 -20.17 -13.26
N LEU A 12 -16.74 -20.32 -14.29
CA LEU A 12 -16.33 -21.00 -15.52
C LEU A 12 -15.24 -20.20 -16.27
N HIS A 13 -15.28 -18.88 -16.23
CA HIS A 13 -14.24 -18.01 -16.79
C HIS A 13 -12.92 -18.24 -16.06
N ILE A 14 -12.91 -18.20 -14.73
CA ILE A 14 -11.71 -18.45 -13.91
C ILE A 14 -11.10 -19.85 -14.22
N ILE A 15 -11.93 -20.89 -14.26
CA ILE A 15 -11.47 -22.27 -14.52
C ILE A 15 -10.86 -22.42 -15.92
N LYS A 16 -11.30 -21.64 -16.88
CA LYS A 16 -10.83 -21.68 -18.27
C LYS A 16 -9.65 -20.77 -18.55
N ASP A 17 -9.25 -19.95 -17.61
CA ASP A 17 -8.12 -19.02 -17.79
C ASP A 17 -6.80 -19.80 -17.74
N THR A 18 -6.13 -19.90 -18.88
CA THR A 18 -4.86 -20.62 -19.04
C THR A 18 -3.65 -19.85 -18.56
N THR A 19 -3.81 -18.58 -18.19
CA THR A 19 -2.72 -17.71 -17.67
C THR A 19 -2.54 -17.84 -16.15
N LEU A 20 -3.54 -18.39 -15.44
CA LEU A 20 -3.48 -18.60 -14.01
C LEU A 20 -2.73 -19.88 -13.64
N THR A 21 -1.87 -19.80 -12.62
CA THR A 21 -1.33 -20.99 -11.96
C THR A 21 -2.43 -21.68 -11.15
N HIS A 22 -2.19 -22.93 -10.70
CA HIS A 22 -3.15 -23.63 -9.84
C HIS A 22 -3.53 -22.82 -8.59
N GLU A 23 -2.53 -22.27 -7.91
CA GLU A 23 -2.71 -21.45 -6.71
C GLU A 23 -3.53 -20.18 -7.00
N GLN A 24 -3.19 -19.46 -8.05
CA GLN A 24 -3.95 -18.28 -8.49
C GLN A 24 -5.41 -18.61 -8.85
N THR A 25 -5.64 -19.76 -9.49
CA THR A 25 -7.01 -20.26 -9.76
C THR A 25 -7.78 -20.49 -8.47
N MET A 26 -7.19 -21.18 -7.47
CA MET A 26 -7.83 -21.41 -6.18
C MET A 26 -8.14 -20.12 -5.44
N MET A 27 -7.23 -19.15 -5.46
CA MET A 27 -7.43 -17.84 -4.86
C MET A 27 -8.54 -17.05 -5.56
N ALA A 28 -8.57 -17.05 -6.89
CA ALA A 28 -9.62 -16.38 -7.66
C ALA A 28 -11.00 -16.97 -7.38
N LEU A 29 -11.09 -18.29 -7.25
CA LEU A 29 -12.34 -18.98 -6.89
C LEU A 29 -12.79 -18.63 -5.46
N ALA A 30 -11.87 -18.56 -4.50
CA ALA A 30 -12.16 -18.13 -3.14
C ALA A 30 -12.68 -16.70 -3.11
N LYS A 31 -12.01 -15.76 -3.79
CA LYS A 31 -12.45 -14.36 -3.93
C LYS A 31 -13.85 -14.25 -4.56
N ALA A 32 -14.12 -15.01 -5.60
CA ALA A 32 -15.44 -15.03 -6.25
C ALA A 32 -16.54 -15.49 -5.29
N ALA A 33 -16.24 -16.43 -4.39
CA ALA A 33 -17.20 -16.88 -3.36
C ALA A 33 -17.37 -15.82 -2.26
N GLU A 34 -16.27 -15.30 -1.72
CA GLU A 34 -16.27 -14.28 -0.66
C GLU A 34 -17.00 -13.00 -1.08
N ASN A 35 -16.84 -12.56 -2.32
CA ASN A 35 -17.48 -11.38 -2.89
C ASN A 35 -19.02 -11.52 -3.06
N THR A 36 -19.60 -12.64 -2.69
CA THR A 36 -21.07 -12.80 -2.64
C THR A 36 -21.68 -12.38 -1.31
N LEU A 37 -20.86 -12.11 -0.29
CA LEU A 37 -21.37 -11.76 1.03
C LEU A 37 -21.87 -10.31 1.06
N ASP A 38 -23.14 -10.15 1.43
CA ASP A 38 -23.68 -8.86 1.81
C ASP A 38 -23.49 -8.65 3.32
N TYR A 39 -22.92 -7.51 3.71
CA TYR A 39 -22.79 -7.18 5.13
C TYR A 39 -24.16 -6.83 5.73
N PRO A 40 -24.48 -7.28 6.95
CA PRO A 40 -25.72 -6.92 7.61
C PRO A 40 -25.75 -5.42 7.97
N ASP A 41 -26.96 -4.85 7.99
CA ASP A 41 -27.24 -3.47 8.44
C ASP A 41 -26.51 -2.36 7.65
N VAL A 42 -26.15 -2.63 6.41
CA VAL A 42 -25.56 -1.61 5.53
C VAL A 42 -26.57 -0.47 5.29
N PRO A 43 -26.13 0.80 5.37
CA PRO A 43 -27.03 1.93 5.07
C PRO A 43 -27.62 1.83 3.65
N ALA A 44 -28.93 2.06 3.51
CA ALA A 44 -29.61 1.90 2.22
C ALA A 44 -29.04 2.83 1.13
N ASP A 45 -28.59 4.03 1.49
CA ASP A 45 -27.99 5.01 0.62
C ASP A 45 -26.55 4.62 0.16
N PHE A 46 -25.90 3.67 0.85
CA PHE A 46 -24.63 3.12 0.42
C PHE A 46 -24.73 2.43 -0.95
N TYR A 47 -25.77 1.62 -1.16
CA TYR A 47 -25.96 0.91 -2.42
C TYR A 47 -26.19 1.85 -3.61
N ASP A 48 -26.89 2.98 -3.39
CA ASP A 48 -27.06 4.03 -4.42
C ASP A 48 -25.71 4.68 -4.78
N LEU A 49 -24.87 4.98 -3.78
CA LEU A 49 -23.54 5.54 -4.01
C LEU A 49 -22.57 4.51 -4.61
N GLN A 50 -22.67 3.24 -4.23
CA GLN A 50 -21.89 2.16 -4.81
C GLN A 50 -22.25 1.91 -6.29
N GLU A 51 -23.55 1.88 -6.63
CA GLU A 51 -24.03 1.72 -8.00
C GLU A 51 -23.55 2.87 -8.91
N LYS A 52 -23.52 4.08 -8.37
CA LYS A 52 -22.95 5.27 -9.06
C LYS A 52 -21.42 5.27 -9.13
N GLY A 53 -20.75 4.31 -8.52
CA GLY A 53 -19.29 4.23 -8.43
C GLY A 53 -18.66 5.32 -7.56
N ILE A 54 -19.41 5.95 -6.66
CA ILE A 54 -18.93 7.01 -5.75
C ILE A 54 -18.22 6.40 -4.54
N ILE A 55 -18.75 5.30 -3.98
CA ILE A 55 -18.09 4.53 -2.95
C ILE A 55 -17.69 3.17 -3.55
N CYS A 56 -16.42 2.84 -3.44
CA CYS A 56 -15.89 1.56 -3.86
C CYS A 56 -15.34 0.83 -2.63
N ASP A 57 -16.00 -0.25 -2.26
CA ASP A 57 -15.41 -1.20 -1.34
C ASP A 57 -14.54 -2.14 -2.17
N LEU A 58 -13.23 -2.03 -2.01
CA LEU A 58 -12.29 -2.80 -2.80
C LEU A 58 -12.54 -4.30 -2.62
N GLY A 59 -13.16 -4.91 -3.61
CA GLY A 59 -13.39 -6.35 -3.67
C GLY A 59 -12.12 -7.18 -3.90
N GLU A 60 -10.97 -6.64 -3.55
CA GLU A 60 -9.67 -7.30 -3.66
C GLU A 60 -9.44 -8.27 -2.52
N GLY A 61 -9.87 -9.49 -2.68
CA GLY A 61 -9.75 -10.42 -1.58
C GLY A 61 -10.60 -9.93 -0.41
N HIS A 62 -11.83 -10.24 -0.45
CA HIS A 62 -12.82 -9.70 0.46
C HIS A 62 -12.60 -10.14 1.91
N ALA A 63 -12.09 -11.37 2.09
CA ALA A 63 -11.77 -11.97 3.38
C ALA A 63 -12.57 -11.36 4.55
N PRO A 64 -13.92 -11.44 4.53
CA PRO A 64 -14.78 -10.75 5.50
C PRO A 64 -14.58 -11.23 6.93
N TYR A 65 -13.81 -12.30 7.09
CA TYR A 65 -13.43 -12.95 8.34
C TYR A 65 -12.07 -12.50 8.88
N ALA A 66 -11.36 -11.59 8.21
CA ALA A 66 -10.05 -11.10 8.62
C ALA A 66 -9.91 -9.58 8.41
N PRO A 67 -9.10 -8.87 9.21
CA PRO A 67 -8.73 -7.49 8.92
C PRO A 67 -8.01 -7.37 7.56
N ARG A 68 -8.15 -6.22 6.92
CA ARG A 68 -7.52 -5.97 5.62
C ARG A 68 -6.00 -5.97 5.69
N TYR A 69 -5.42 -5.30 6.69
CA TYR A 69 -3.98 -5.25 6.91
C TYR A 69 -3.64 -5.75 8.31
N ILE A 70 -2.65 -6.61 8.39
CA ILE A 70 -2.21 -7.25 9.64
C ILE A 70 -0.70 -7.09 9.72
N LEU A 71 -0.24 -6.46 10.80
CA LEU A 71 1.18 -6.25 11.10
C LEU A 71 1.57 -6.98 12.39
N PRO A 72 1.87 -8.29 12.34
CA PRO A 72 2.30 -9.02 13.53
C PRO A 72 3.58 -8.41 14.14
N ASP A 73 3.70 -8.54 15.45
CA ASP A 73 4.91 -8.19 16.18
C ASP A 73 5.94 -9.34 16.03
N TYR A 74 6.77 -9.24 14.98
CA TYR A 74 7.80 -10.25 14.68
C TYR A 74 8.95 -10.25 15.69
N GLU A 75 9.27 -9.10 16.33
CA GLU A 75 10.28 -9.04 17.38
C GLU A 75 9.81 -9.85 18.61
N LYS A 76 8.54 -9.69 18.97
CA LYS A 76 7.92 -10.49 20.03
C LYS A 76 7.87 -11.98 19.67
N PHE A 77 7.56 -12.31 18.41
CA PHE A 77 7.61 -13.69 17.94
C PHE A 77 9.01 -14.29 18.13
N PHE A 78 10.06 -13.60 17.74
CA PHE A 78 11.44 -14.07 17.95
C PHE A 78 11.81 -14.20 19.42
N ALA A 79 11.29 -13.34 20.28
CA ALA A 79 11.57 -13.39 21.72
C ALA A 79 10.88 -14.56 22.44
N GLN A 80 9.70 -14.98 21.97
CA GLN A 80 8.87 -15.97 22.68
C GLN A 80 8.63 -17.29 21.95
N GLY A 81 8.89 -17.32 20.62
CA GLY A 81 8.44 -18.40 19.73
C GLY A 81 6.93 -18.40 19.51
N SER A 82 6.37 -19.54 19.10
CA SER A 82 4.93 -19.76 18.95
C SER A 82 4.54 -21.16 19.40
N LYS A 83 3.64 -21.25 20.38
CA LYS A 83 3.10 -22.53 20.84
C LYS A 83 2.21 -23.19 19.78
N PHE A 84 1.45 -22.36 19.03
CA PHE A 84 0.58 -22.85 17.97
C PHE A 84 1.39 -23.49 16.85
N LEU A 85 2.45 -22.81 16.40
CA LEU A 85 3.34 -23.29 15.34
C LEU A 85 4.38 -24.30 15.86
N ARG A 86 4.51 -24.50 17.17
CA ARG A 86 5.50 -25.36 17.83
C ARG A 86 6.94 -24.93 17.51
N LEU A 87 7.17 -23.64 17.54
CA LEU A 87 8.47 -23.03 17.29
C LEU A 87 9.00 -22.41 18.59
N ASP A 88 10.24 -22.74 18.93
CA ASP A 88 10.99 -22.08 19.99
C ASP A 88 11.61 -20.78 19.45
N PRO A 89 12.06 -19.85 20.28
CA PRO A 89 12.85 -18.70 19.84
C PRO A 89 14.08 -19.14 19.01
N PRO A 90 14.33 -18.56 17.83
CA PRO A 90 15.42 -18.97 16.96
C PRO A 90 16.79 -18.74 17.59
N LYS A 91 17.75 -19.63 17.37
CA LYS A 91 19.10 -19.62 17.93
C LYS A 91 20.17 -19.16 16.95
N ASP A 92 19.90 -19.27 15.69
CA ASP A 92 20.80 -18.88 14.62
C ASP A 92 20.03 -18.33 13.40
N LEU A 93 20.77 -17.85 12.41
CA LEU A 93 20.18 -17.23 11.22
C LEU A 93 19.33 -18.22 10.40
N TYR A 94 19.72 -19.49 10.37
CA TYR A 94 18.97 -20.51 9.64
C TYR A 94 17.59 -20.77 10.27
N GLU A 95 17.56 -20.93 11.61
CA GLU A 95 16.29 -21.04 12.34
C GLU A 95 15.45 -19.75 12.19
N ALA A 96 16.07 -18.56 12.29
CA ALA A 96 15.38 -17.29 12.17
C ALA A 96 14.65 -17.14 10.82
N VAL A 97 15.31 -17.40 9.71
CA VAL A 97 14.68 -17.30 8.38
C VAL A 97 13.63 -18.39 8.16
N SER A 98 13.86 -19.61 8.66
CA SER A 98 12.90 -20.71 8.54
C SER A 98 11.63 -20.44 9.32
N ASP A 99 11.74 -19.93 10.55
CA ASP A 99 10.62 -19.61 11.43
C ASP A 99 9.77 -18.45 10.87
N LEU A 100 10.43 -17.43 10.28
CA LEU A 100 9.72 -16.36 9.58
C LEU A 100 8.93 -16.89 8.39
N LEU A 101 9.54 -17.75 7.55
CA LEU A 101 8.84 -18.33 6.40
C LEU A 101 7.63 -19.17 6.82
N ILE A 102 7.75 -19.94 7.91
CA ILE A 102 6.63 -20.70 8.47
C ILE A 102 5.54 -19.74 8.94
N LEU A 103 5.90 -18.70 9.70
CA LEU A 103 4.91 -17.74 10.23
C LEU A 103 4.19 -17.00 9.10
N TYR A 104 4.90 -16.60 8.04
CA TYR A 104 4.30 -15.86 6.92
C TYR A 104 3.15 -16.63 6.25
N HIS A 105 3.25 -17.95 6.13
CA HIS A 105 2.15 -18.78 5.62
C HIS A 105 0.90 -18.81 6.51
N HIS A 106 1.00 -18.31 7.73
CA HIS A 106 -0.10 -18.29 8.70
C HIS A 106 -0.59 -16.87 9.05
N VAL A 107 -0.10 -15.84 8.36
CA VAL A 107 -0.57 -14.46 8.52
C VAL A 107 -1.65 -14.18 7.50
N PRO A 108 -2.94 -14.19 7.89
CA PRO A 108 -4.03 -13.95 6.95
C PRO A 108 -4.05 -12.49 6.51
N SER A 109 -4.28 -12.27 5.24
CA SER A 109 -4.35 -10.94 4.64
C SER A 109 -5.42 -10.93 3.55
N VAL A 110 -5.78 -9.77 3.09
CA VAL A 110 -6.68 -9.58 1.94
C VAL A 110 -6.14 -10.25 0.66
N THR A 111 -4.83 -10.42 0.56
CA THR A 111 -4.15 -11.03 -0.59
C THR A 111 -3.72 -12.48 -0.34
N HIS A 112 -4.12 -13.10 0.76
CA HIS A 112 -3.68 -14.39 1.30
C HIS A 112 -2.23 -14.42 1.81
N PHE A 113 -1.43 -13.41 1.54
CA PHE A 113 -0.04 -13.31 1.97
C PHE A 113 0.13 -12.15 2.95
N PRO A 114 1.16 -12.16 3.80
CA PRO A 114 1.39 -11.07 4.72
C PRO A 114 1.70 -9.78 3.95
N VAL A 115 0.97 -8.72 4.25
CA VAL A 115 1.25 -7.37 3.71
C VAL A 115 2.38 -6.67 4.45
N TYR A 116 2.88 -7.27 5.53
CA TYR A 116 4.02 -6.82 6.31
C TYR A 116 4.81 -8.01 6.85
N ILE A 117 6.11 -8.02 6.57
CA ILE A 117 7.03 -9.11 6.96
C ILE A 117 8.09 -8.67 7.99
N GLY A 118 7.89 -7.51 8.60
CA GLY A 118 8.77 -7.00 9.65
C GLY A 118 9.83 -6.01 9.17
N CYS A 119 10.60 -5.47 10.11
CA CYS A 119 11.84 -4.77 9.86
C CYS A 119 12.95 -5.84 9.72
N ILE A 120 13.07 -6.39 8.52
CA ILE A 120 13.77 -7.67 8.29
C ILE A 120 15.28 -7.60 8.57
N ASP A 121 15.89 -6.45 8.37
CA ASP A 121 17.30 -6.25 8.70
C ASP A 121 17.52 -6.32 10.22
N LYS A 122 16.68 -5.66 11.03
CA LYS A 122 16.76 -5.71 12.51
C LYS A 122 16.45 -7.08 13.06
N LEU A 123 15.52 -7.80 12.42
CA LEU A 123 15.19 -9.17 12.84
C LEU A 123 16.35 -10.13 12.59
N LEU A 124 17.08 -9.98 11.49
CA LEU A 124 18.12 -10.94 11.09
C LEU A 124 19.52 -10.56 11.59
N ASP A 125 19.83 -9.27 11.77
CA ASP A 125 21.17 -8.80 12.17
C ASP A 125 21.75 -9.44 13.41
N PRO A 126 20.97 -9.69 14.50
CA PRO A 126 21.47 -10.34 15.71
C PRO A 126 22.06 -11.74 15.49
N PHE A 127 21.62 -12.43 14.43
CA PHE A 127 22.03 -13.80 14.11
C PHE A 127 23.21 -13.87 13.13
N ILE A 128 23.72 -12.75 12.64
CA ILE A 128 24.85 -12.71 11.72
C ILE A 128 26.16 -12.80 12.52
N THR A 129 26.80 -13.95 12.44
CA THR A 129 28.12 -14.17 13.01
C THR A 129 29.26 -13.98 11.99
N ASP A 130 28.98 -14.32 10.73
CA ASP A 130 29.88 -14.20 9.59
C ASP A 130 29.07 -13.84 8.33
N GLU A 131 29.46 -12.77 7.65
CA GLU A 131 28.73 -12.25 6.49
C GLU A 131 28.78 -13.18 5.28
N ALA A 132 29.91 -13.87 5.07
CA ALA A 132 30.06 -14.81 3.95
C ALA A 132 29.10 -16.00 4.07
N THR A 133 28.84 -16.45 5.29
CA THR A 133 27.87 -17.52 5.58
C THR A 133 26.44 -16.97 5.57
N ALA A 134 26.21 -15.75 6.04
CA ALA A 134 24.90 -15.14 6.11
C ALA A 134 24.31 -14.81 4.74
N LYS A 135 25.12 -14.30 3.81
CA LYS A 135 24.66 -13.89 2.47
C LYS A 135 23.88 -14.97 1.71
N PRO A 136 24.38 -16.22 1.54
CA PRO A 136 23.63 -17.25 0.84
C PRO A 136 22.32 -17.63 1.56
N ILE A 137 22.26 -17.55 2.90
CA ILE A 137 21.04 -17.83 3.68
C ILE A 137 20.01 -16.74 3.42
N ILE A 138 20.39 -15.46 3.55
CA ILE A 138 19.52 -14.32 3.30
C ILE A 138 19.06 -14.28 1.84
N LYS A 139 19.96 -14.51 0.88
CA LYS A 139 19.61 -14.59 -0.54
C LYS A 139 18.57 -15.67 -0.82
N ASN A 140 18.72 -16.84 -0.19
CA ASN A 140 17.76 -17.93 -0.35
C ASN A 140 16.42 -17.60 0.33
N PHE A 141 16.43 -16.94 1.48
CA PHE A 141 15.23 -16.44 2.16
C PHE A 141 14.44 -15.47 1.27
N LEU A 142 15.07 -14.44 0.70
CA LEU A 142 14.44 -13.49 -0.22
C LEU A 142 13.87 -14.18 -1.46
N ARG A 143 14.64 -15.10 -2.06
CA ARG A 143 14.18 -15.91 -3.18
C ARG A 143 12.97 -16.77 -2.83
N GLN A 144 12.92 -17.37 -1.64
CA GLN A 144 11.77 -18.14 -1.20
C GLN A 144 10.53 -17.23 -1.04
N ILE A 145 10.68 -16.04 -0.47
CA ILE A 145 9.57 -15.08 -0.38
C ILE A 145 9.01 -14.79 -1.76
N ASP A 146 9.82 -14.41 -2.73
CA ASP A 146 9.33 -14.08 -4.08
C ASP A 146 8.63 -15.26 -4.79
N ARG A 147 9.04 -16.50 -4.53
CA ARG A 147 8.49 -17.70 -5.17
C ARG A 147 7.33 -18.35 -4.41
N THR A 148 7.13 -18.04 -3.13
CA THR A 148 6.11 -18.67 -2.28
C THR A 148 5.13 -17.67 -1.67
N VAL A 149 5.54 -16.40 -1.52
CA VAL A 149 4.69 -15.26 -1.16
C VAL A 149 4.60 -14.36 -2.39
N THR A 150 3.91 -14.85 -3.40
CA THR A 150 3.96 -14.33 -4.78
C THR A 150 3.25 -13.01 -5.01
N ASP A 151 2.92 -12.28 -3.97
CA ASP A 151 2.19 -11.01 -4.00
C ASP A 151 3.11 -9.82 -3.68
N SER A 152 3.28 -8.90 -4.60
CA SER A 152 4.08 -7.68 -4.42
C SER A 152 3.53 -6.71 -3.36
N PHE A 153 2.37 -6.97 -2.78
CA PHE A 153 1.92 -6.28 -1.58
C PHE A 153 2.64 -6.75 -0.31
N CYS A 154 3.35 -7.89 -0.37
CA CYS A 154 4.28 -8.33 0.67
C CYS A 154 5.42 -7.33 0.83
N HIS A 155 5.58 -6.75 2.02
CA HIS A 155 6.40 -5.58 2.27
C HIS A 155 7.24 -5.71 3.54
N GLY A 156 8.55 -5.56 3.39
CA GLY A 156 9.50 -5.47 4.50
C GLY A 156 10.02 -4.05 4.72
N ASN A 157 10.40 -3.75 5.95
CA ASN A 157 11.13 -2.53 6.26
C ASN A 157 12.60 -2.82 6.54
N ILE A 158 13.46 -1.82 6.37
CA ILE A 158 14.86 -1.80 6.75
C ILE A 158 15.21 -0.46 7.41
N GLY A 159 16.27 -0.44 8.20
CA GLY A 159 16.73 0.75 8.90
C GLY A 159 15.91 1.11 10.15
N PRO A 160 16.03 2.37 10.67
CA PRO A 160 16.84 3.47 10.14
C PRO A 160 18.35 3.31 10.34
N GLU A 161 18.81 2.43 11.20
CA GLU A 161 20.23 2.18 11.46
C GLU A 161 20.85 1.36 10.32
N ASP A 162 22.14 1.58 10.08
CA ASP A 162 22.96 0.82 9.13
C ASP A 162 23.34 -0.54 9.75
N THR A 163 22.73 -1.61 9.30
CA THR A 163 22.96 -2.96 9.81
C THR A 163 23.69 -3.82 8.79
N ARG A 164 24.42 -4.86 9.25
CA ARG A 164 25.05 -5.85 8.35
C ARG A 164 23.98 -6.58 7.53
N ALA A 165 22.89 -6.96 8.18
CA ALA A 165 21.79 -7.61 7.50
C ALA A 165 21.18 -6.71 6.41
N GLY A 166 20.99 -5.42 6.68
CA GLY A 166 20.48 -4.45 5.71
C GLY A 166 21.36 -4.35 4.46
N ARG A 167 22.66 -4.27 4.64
CA ARG A 167 23.62 -4.27 3.52
C ARG A 167 23.57 -5.55 2.70
N ILE A 168 23.54 -6.72 3.35
CA ILE A 168 23.43 -8.02 2.68
C ILE A 168 22.10 -8.15 1.93
N ILE A 169 20.98 -7.70 2.53
CA ILE A 169 19.67 -7.71 1.89
C ILE A 169 19.71 -6.88 0.59
N LEU A 170 20.21 -5.64 0.65
CA LEU A 170 20.29 -4.76 -0.52
C LEU A 170 21.17 -5.37 -1.63
N GLU A 171 22.31 -5.93 -1.28
CA GLU A 171 23.17 -6.63 -2.24
C GLU A 171 22.46 -7.82 -2.89
N CYS A 172 21.76 -8.65 -2.08
CA CYS A 172 20.99 -9.78 -2.60
C CYS A 172 19.85 -9.34 -3.51
N GLU A 173 19.14 -8.26 -3.20
CA GLU A 173 18.05 -7.73 -4.03
C GLU A 173 18.55 -7.23 -5.39
N ARG A 174 19.71 -6.57 -5.43
CA ARG A 174 20.36 -6.18 -6.69
C ARG A 174 20.74 -7.39 -7.55
N GLU A 175 21.16 -8.50 -6.93
CA GLU A 175 21.50 -9.73 -7.63
C GLU A 175 20.27 -10.52 -8.11
N LEU A 176 19.17 -10.51 -7.33
CA LEU A 176 17.96 -11.28 -7.60
C LEU A 176 17.04 -10.61 -8.62
N GLN A 177 16.95 -9.27 -8.58
CA GLN A 177 16.03 -8.48 -9.42
C GLN A 177 14.57 -8.98 -9.31
N ASP A 178 14.16 -9.37 -8.09
CA ASP A 178 12.82 -9.88 -7.82
C ASP A 178 11.84 -8.75 -7.45
N SER A 179 10.55 -8.91 -7.70
CA SER A 179 9.54 -7.91 -7.37
C SER A 179 9.02 -8.04 -5.93
N THR A 180 9.20 -9.19 -5.30
CA THR A 180 8.77 -9.49 -3.93
C THR A 180 9.98 -9.93 -3.08
N PRO A 181 10.11 -9.47 -1.83
CA PRO A 181 9.26 -8.48 -1.16
C PRO A 181 9.47 -7.06 -1.70
N ASN A 182 8.48 -6.19 -1.55
CA ASN A 182 8.72 -4.76 -1.61
C ASN A 182 9.48 -4.32 -0.34
N LEU A 183 10.32 -3.31 -0.44
CA LEU A 183 11.11 -2.81 0.69
C LEU A 183 10.94 -1.30 0.89
N THR A 184 11.00 -0.87 2.15
CA THR A 184 11.07 0.56 2.50
C THR A 184 12.17 0.81 3.53
N LEU A 185 13.06 1.76 3.24
CA LEU A 185 13.97 2.34 4.21
C LEU A 185 13.19 3.32 5.10
N LEU A 186 13.20 3.10 6.41
CA LEU A 186 12.73 4.06 7.40
C LEU A 186 13.82 5.13 7.59
N TYR A 187 13.88 6.09 6.66
CA TYR A 187 14.96 7.08 6.62
C TYR A 187 14.86 8.09 7.76
N ASN A 188 15.89 8.13 8.61
CA ASN A 188 16.04 9.10 9.69
C ASN A 188 17.36 9.86 9.55
N PRO A 189 17.36 11.18 9.33
CA PRO A 189 18.57 11.95 9.10
C PRO A 189 19.54 12.00 10.28
N LYS A 190 19.12 11.52 11.47
CA LYS A 190 19.97 11.45 12.67
C LYS A 190 20.53 10.04 12.93
N LYS A 191 20.00 9.02 12.27
CA LYS A 191 20.33 7.62 12.53
C LYS A 191 20.85 6.89 11.31
N THR A 192 20.34 7.24 10.12
CA THR A 192 20.75 6.62 8.86
C THR A 192 22.06 7.25 8.38
N SER A 193 23.11 6.45 8.23
CA SER A 193 24.38 6.94 7.67
C SER A 193 24.20 7.33 6.22
N ASP A 194 24.97 8.30 5.74
CA ASP A 194 24.90 8.71 4.33
C ASP A 194 25.32 7.55 3.40
N GLU A 195 26.31 6.75 3.79
CA GLU A 195 26.75 5.58 3.02
C GLU A 195 25.61 4.55 2.86
N PHE A 196 24.86 4.25 3.93
CA PHE A 196 23.75 3.33 3.86
C PHE A 196 22.58 3.90 3.03
N ALA A 197 22.30 5.19 3.16
CA ALA A 197 21.28 5.86 2.37
C ALA A 197 21.62 5.89 0.87
N VAL A 198 22.89 6.09 0.51
CA VAL A 198 23.40 6.00 -0.88
C VAL A 198 23.24 4.59 -1.40
N LEU A 199 23.66 3.56 -0.63
CA LEU A 199 23.48 2.14 -1.02
C LEU A 199 22.01 1.80 -1.25
N CYS A 200 21.09 2.28 -0.39
CA CYS A 200 19.65 2.15 -0.60
C CYS A 200 19.19 2.82 -1.90
N THR A 201 19.76 4.00 -2.23
CA THR A 201 19.41 4.74 -3.46
C THR A 201 19.91 4.01 -4.70
N GLU A 202 21.16 3.52 -4.70
CA GLU A 202 21.70 2.67 -5.76
C GLU A 202 20.81 1.45 -6.01
N THR A 203 20.44 0.75 -4.92
CA THR A 203 19.59 -0.43 -5.01
C THR A 203 18.21 -0.08 -5.57
N ALA A 204 17.62 1.05 -5.14
CA ALA A 204 16.35 1.52 -5.64
C ALA A 204 16.39 1.86 -7.15
N LEU A 205 17.48 2.41 -7.63
CA LEU A 205 17.68 2.69 -9.05
C LEU A 205 17.84 1.40 -9.86
N ASP A 206 18.47 0.36 -9.30
CA ASP A 206 18.69 -0.93 -9.97
C ASP A 206 17.41 -1.80 -10.02
N CYS A 207 16.64 -1.89 -8.91
CA CYS A 207 15.53 -2.83 -8.78
C CYS A 207 14.26 -2.25 -8.14
N ALA A 208 14.07 -0.92 -8.23
CA ALA A 208 12.90 -0.17 -7.78
C ALA A 208 12.58 -0.29 -6.27
N LYS A 209 13.49 -0.77 -5.45
CA LYS A 209 13.38 -0.88 -3.98
C LYS A 209 14.76 -0.72 -3.32
N PRO A 210 14.83 -0.18 -2.09
CA PRO A 210 13.72 0.27 -1.24
C PRO A 210 13.11 1.59 -1.68
N SER A 211 11.87 1.85 -1.24
CA SER A 211 11.34 3.21 -1.15
C SER A 211 11.85 3.88 0.11
N PHE A 212 11.60 5.19 0.24
CA PHE A 212 12.07 5.99 1.36
C PHE A 212 10.88 6.57 2.12
N ALA A 213 10.71 6.20 3.39
CA ALA A 213 9.75 6.79 4.31
C ALA A 213 10.47 7.72 5.28
N TYR A 214 9.94 8.92 5.51
CA TYR A 214 10.54 9.89 6.43
C TYR A 214 10.21 9.54 7.88
N ASP A 215 11.05 8.71 8.51
CA ASP A 215 10.85 8.17 9.86
C ASP A 215 10.48 9.23 10.90
N PRO A 216 11.11 10.44 10.97
CA PRO A 216 10.73 11.43 11.98
C PRO A 216 9.25 11.84 11.93
N GLN A 217 8.63 11.89 10.75
CA GLN A 217 7.22 12.22 10.62
C GLN A 217 6.34 11.07 11.10
N PHE A 218 6.59 9.84 10.62
CA PHE A 218 5.84 8.67 11.06
C PHE A 218 5.98 8.44 12.57
N ALA A 219 7.19 8.48 13.12
CA ALA A 219 7.43 8.32 14.54
C ALA A 219 6.74 9.39 15.41
N SER A 220 6.49 10.59 14.88
CA SER A 220 5.73 11.61 15.60
C SER A 220 4.22 11.38 15.62
N GLU A 221 3.70 10.65 14.63
CA GLU A 221 2.27 10.35 14.47
C GLU A 221 1.87 9.04 15.18
N PHE A 222 2.81 8.08 15.32
CA PHE A 222 2.57 6.78 15.94
C PHE A 222 3.17 6.70 17.34
N PRO A 223 2.34 6.61 18.41
CA PRO A 223 2.83 6.51 19.80
C PRO A 223 3.48 5.15 20.12
N THR A 224 3.29 4.14 19.27
CA THR A 224 3.92 2.80 19.38
C THR A 224 4.80 2.53 18.17
N PRO A 225 5.65 1.48 18.18
CA PRO A 225 6.35 1.05 16.99
C PRO A 225 5.40 0.88 15.81
N TYR A 226 5.82 1.34 14.64
CA TYR A 226 5.06 1.28 13.39
C TYR A 226 5.84 0.53 12.32
N GLY A 227 5.13 0.08 11.30
CA GLY A 227 5.71 -0.45 10.07
C GLY A 227 5.04 0.16 8.85
N ILE A 228 5.76 0.17 7.74
CA ILE A 228 5.21 0.49 6.42
C ILE A 228 4.83 -0.84 5.76
N ALA A 229 3.56 -1.00 5.43
CA ALA A 229 2.99 -2.23 4.93
C ALA A 229 2.39 -2.07 3.54
N SER A 230 2.32 -3.14 2.78
CA SER A 230 1.69 -3.20 1.46
C SER A 230 2.36 -2.23 0.46
N CYS A 231 1.88 -0.99 0.39
CA CYS A 231 2.42 0.06 -0.48
C CYS A 231 3.25 1.07 0.33
N TYR A 232 2.55 1.96 1.02
CA TYR A 232 3.09 3.04 1.85
C TYR A 232 2.25 3.26 3.13
N ASN A 233 1.56 2.20 3.57
CA ASN A 233 0.66 2.27 4.72
C ASN A 233 1.45 2.23 6.02
N GLY A 234 1.57 3.38 6.71
CA GLY A 234 2.03 3.43 8.09
C GLY A 234 0.95 2.87 9.01
N LEU A 235 1.27 1.82 9.76
CA LEU A 235 0.35 1.15 10.67
C LEU A 235 1.10 0.69 11.94
N PRO A 236 0.41 0.58 13.10
CA PRO A 236 1.04 0.11 14.32
C PRO A 236 1.48 -1.35 14.23
N ILE A 237 2.68 -1.67 14.69
CA ILE A 237 3.13 -3.05 14.88
C ILE A 237 2.30 -3.72 15.98
N GLY A 238 1.93 -4.97 15.78
CA GLY A 238 0.96 -5.69 16.61
C GLY A 238 -0.47 -5.26 16.38
N GLY A 239 -0.75 -4.57 15.25
CA GLY A 239 -2.06 -4.05 14.87
C GLY A 239 -2.34 -4.20 13.37
N GLY A 240 -3.00 -3.20 12.80
CA GLY A 240 -3.32 -3.18 11.39
C GLY A 240 -4.49 -2.27 11.02
N ALA A 241 -5.18 -2.63 9.95
CA ALA A 241 -6.40 -1.94 9.53
C ALA A 241 -7.55 -2.93 9.31
N TYR A 242 -8.71 -2.63 9.88
CA TYR A 242 -9.91 -3.43 9.70
C TYR A 242 -10.39 -3.44 8.24
N THR A 243 -10.43 -2.27 7.63
CA THR A 243 -10.96 -2.06 6.28
C THR A 243 -10.30 -0.87 5.61
N LEU A 244 -10.38 -0.83 4.29
CA LEU A 244 -10.04 0.30 3.45
C LEU A 244 -11.14 0.45 2.40
N THR A 245 -12.07 1.35 2.62
CA THR A 245 -13.12 1.73 1.67
C THR A 245 -12.71 3.02 0.97
N ARG A 246 -13.16 3.22 -0.25
CA ARG A 246 -12.63 4.25 -1.14
C ARG A 246 -13.72 5.20 -1.61
N LEU A 247 -13.51 6.51 -1.41
CA LEU A 247 -14.33 7.59 -1.97
C LEU A 247 -13.76 8.00 -3.34
N MET A 248 -14.59 7.91 -4.38
CA MET A 248 -14.27 8.27 -5.76
C MET A 248 -14.66 9.74 -5.99
N LEU A 249 -13.75 10.68 -5.74
CA LEU A 249 -14.03 12.12 -5.85
C LEU A 249 -14.38 12.53 -7.28
N ASN A 250 -13.77 11.90 -8.30
CA ASN A 250 -14.08 12.10 -9.70
C ASN A 250 -15.55 11.78 -10.03
N LYS A 251 -16.14 10.75 -9.39
CA LYS A 251 -17.55 10.39 -9.56
C LYS A 251 -18.47 11.25 -8.71
N LEU A 252 -18.04 11.58 -7.50
CA LEU A 252 -18.83 12.39 -6.59
C LEU A 252 -19.12 13.78 -7.19
N VAL A 253 -18.11 14.42 -7.79
CA VAL A 253 -18.26 15.76 -8.37
C VAL A 253 -19.29 15.81 -9.49
N GLU A 254 -19.51 14.71 -10.22
CA GLU A 254 -20.53 14.61 -11.30
C GLU A 254 -21.97 14.77 -10.77
N THR A 255 -22.18 14.57 -9.46
CA THR A 255 -23.49 14.72 -8.79
C THR A 255 -23.79 16.11 -8.26
N ALA A 256 -22.82 17.02 -8.35
CA ALA A 256 -22.94 18.38 -7.81
C ALA A 256 -23.33 19.39 -8.90
N ALA A 257 -24.30 20.22 -8.61
CA ALA A 257 -24.75 21.28 -9.53
C ALA A 257 -23.82 22.52 -9.52
N SER A 258 -23.07 22.72 -8.44
CA SER A 258 -22.12 23.82 -8.25
C SER A 258 -21.08 23.46 -7.20
N LYS A 259 -20.03 24.27 -7.07
CA LYS A 259 -19.05 24.10 -5.98
C LYS A 259 -19.71 24.22 -4.61
N GLN A 260 -20.66 25.13 -4.42
CA GLN A 260 -21.40 25.25 -3.17
C GLN A 260 -22.19 23.97 -2.87
N ASP A 261 -22.93 23.44 -3.84
CA ASP A 261 -23.68 22.18 -3.70
C ASP A 261 -22.76 20.97 -3.42
N PHE A 262 -21.55 20.96 -4.00
CA PHE A 262 -20.55 19.95 -3.69
C PHE A 262 -20.18 19.95 -2.20
N PHE A 263 -19.84 21.10 -1.62
CA PHE A 263 -19.40 21.21 -0.22
C PHE A 263 -20.55 21.10 0.79
N GLU A 264 -21.74 21.57 0.47
CA GLU A 264 -22.86 21.61 1.41
C GLU A 264 -23.73 20.36 1.40
N ARG A 265 -23.73 19.61 0.28
CA ARG A 265 -24.59 18.42 0.12
C ARG A 265 -23.81 17.16 -0.28
N ALA A 266 -23.16 17.17 -1.45
CA ALA A 266 -22.65 15.93 -2.04
C ALA A 266 -21.51 15.34 -1.22
N LEU A 267 -20.51 16.14 -0.85
CA LEU A 267 -19.34 15.68 -0.09
C LEU A 267 -19.73 15.22 1.33
N PRO A 268 -20.47 16.01 2.14
CA PRO A 268 -20.85 15.57 3.48
C PRO A 268 -21.67 14.27 3.48
N HIS A 269 -22.62 14.13 2.56
CA HIS A 269 -23.44 12.94 2.46
C HIS A 269 -22.61 11.70 2.12
N ALA A 270 -21.71 11.79 1.14
CA ALA A 270 -20.88 10.65 0.73
C ALA A 270 -19.90 10.23 1.83
N VAL A 271 -19.27 11.19 2.53
CA VAL A 271 -18.37 10.92 3.65
C VAL A 271 -19.10 10.24 4.80
N GLU A 272 -20.27 10.74 5.19
CA GLU A 272 -21.10 10.15 6.25
C GLU A 272 -21.52 8.74 5.91
N THR A 273 -22.06 8.51 4.71
CA THR A 273 -22.51 7.20 4.25
C THR A 273 -21.36 6.20 4.23
N MET A 274 -20.18 6.60 3.75
CA MET A 274 -18.99 5.73 3.74
C MET A 274 -18.52 5.41 5.17
N CYS A 275 -18.51 6.37 6.08
CA CYS A 275 -18.16 6.10 7.48
C CYS A 275 -19.14 5.10 8.12
N ARG A 276 -20.44 5.25 7.92
CA ARG A 276 -21.46 4.32 8.43
C ARG A 276 -21.31 2.91 7.83
N PHE A 277 -20.96 2.80 6.57
CA PHE A 277 -20.66 1.52 5.94
C PHE A 277 -19.41 0.86 6.57
N MET A 278 -18.35 1.64 6.77
CA MET A 278 -17.14 1.14 7.44
C MET A 278 -17.43 0.68 8.87
N ASP A 279 -18.32 1.37 9.60
CA ASP A 279 -18.76 0.93 10.93
C ASP A 279 -19.37 -0.48 10.90
N GLN A 280 -20.24 -0.77 9.93
CA GLN A 280 -20.88 -2.07 9.81
C GLN A 280 -19.90 -3.18 9.47
N LYS A 281 -18.95 -2.92 8.56
CA LYS A 281 -17.87 -3.87 8.27
C LYS A 281 -17.03 -4.19 9.49
N ILE A 282 -16.61 -3.15 10.22
CA ILE A 282 -15.78 -3.31 11.42
C ILE A 282 -16.57 -4.05 12.51
N ARG A 283 -17.82 -3.68 12.74
CA ARG A 283 -18.69 -4.37 13.71
C ARG A 283 -18.83 -5.85 13.37
N PHE A 284 -19.15 -6.19 12.11
CA PHE A 284 -19.25 -7.56 11.64
C PHE A 284 -17.97 -8.35 11.91
N LEU A 285 -16.81 -7.80 11.53
CA LEU A 285 -15.50 -8.44 11.75
C LEU A 285 -15.20 -8.66 13.23
N VAL A 286 -15.51 -7.69 14.09
CA VAL A 286 -15.13 -7.74 15.51
C VAL A 286 -16.12 -8.58 16.33
N GLU A 287 -17.43 -8.47 16.06
CA GLU A 287 -18.46 -9.09 16.88
C GLU A 287 -18.96 -10.44 16.34
N GLU A 288 -19.02 -10.60 15.02
CA GLU A 288 -19.65 -11.77 14.41
C GLU A 288 -18.64 -12.80 13.89
N THR A 289 -17.39 -12.36 13.59
CA THR A 289 -16.34 -13.31 13.21
C THR A 289 -15.46 -13.70 14.40
N PRO A 290 -14.86 -14.91 14.37
CA PRO A 290 -14.01 -15.36 15.46
C PRO A 290 -12.57 -14.84 15.39
N PHE A 291 -12.23 -13.89 14.49
CA PHE A 291 -10.85 -13.48 14.27
C PHE A 291 -10.17 -13.04 15.56
N PHE A 292 -10.70 -12.03 16.26
CA PHE A 292 -10.09 -11.50 17.48
C PHE A 292 -10.23 -12.40 18.71
N SER A 293 -11.08 -13.42 18.66
CA SER A 293 -11.26 -14.36 19.77
C SER A 293 -10.55 -15.70 19.58
N CYS A 294 -10.27 -16.11 18.33
CA CYS A 294 -9.75 -17.45 18.03
C CYS A 294 -8.41 -17.47 17.30
N ASN A 295 -8.03 -16.43 16.56
CA ASN A 295 -6.78 -16.41 15.82
C ASN A 295 -5.56 -16.51 16.76
N PHE A 296 -4.61 -17.38 16.44
CA PHE A 296 -3.45 -17.63 17.29
C PHE A 296 -2.54 -16.40 17.44
N LEU A 297 -2.44 -15.54 16.40
CA LEU A 297 -1.67 -14.30 16.48
C LEU A 297 -2.18 -13.38 17.59
N VAL A 298 -3.51 -13.32 17.78
CA VAL A 298 -4.14 -12.57 18.88
C VAL A 298 -3.92 -13.29 20.21
N LYS A 299 -4.14 -14.62 20.26
CA LYS A 299 -3.96 -15.42 21.50
C LYS A 299 -2.54 -15.41 22.04
N GLU A 300 -1.55 -15.35 21.17
CA GLU A 300 -0.13 -15.27 21.52
C GLU A 300 0.34 -13.82 21.69
N GLY A 301 -0.56 -12.85 21.51
CA GLY A 301 -0.31 -11.43 21.71
C GLY A 301 0.60 -10.80 20.65
N LEU A 302 0.72 -11.45 19.48
CA LEU A 302 1.40 -10.90 18.31
C LEU A 302 0.54 -9.84 17.61
N LEU A 303 -0.78 -9.84 17.89
CA LEU A 303 -1.75 -8.83 17.50
C LEU A 303 -2.57 -8.38 18.71
N GLN A 304 -2.93 -7.10 18.74
CA GLN A 304 -3.74 -6.45 19.78
C GLN A 304 -4.87 -5.68 19.07
N ARG A 305 -6.13 -5.98 19.42
CA ARG A 305 -7.30 -5.39 18.74
C ARG A 305 -7.32 -3.85 18.85
N ASP A 306 -6.92 -3.30 19.98
CA ASP A 306 -6.86 -1.86 20.24
C ASP A 306 -5.87 -1.09 19.35
N ARG A 307 -5.02 -1.81 18.57
CA ARG A 307 -4.09 -1.24 17.60
C ARG A 307 -4.60 -1.30 16.15
N PHE A 308 -5.86 -1.64 15.94
CA PHE A 308 -6.48 -1.64 14.62
C PHE A 308 -7.28 -0.36 14.36
N ASN A 309 -7.38 0.01 13.08
CA ASN A 309 -8.13 1.18 12.66
C ASN A 309 -8.85 0.97 11.32
N GLY A 310 -9.83 1.83 11.01
CA GLY A 310 -10.43 1.97 9.68
C GLY A 310 -9.62 2.96 8.83
N LEU A 311 -9.34 2.59 7.58
CA LEU A 311 -8.71 3.48 6.61
C LEU A 311 -9.78 4.06 5.67
N PHE A 312 -9.92 5.39 5.70
CA PHE A 312 -10.80 6.13 4.79
C PHE A 312 -10.01 6.48 3.53
N GLY A 313 -10.18 5.67 2.48
CA GLY A 313 -9.49 5.82 1.21
C GLY A 313 -10.12 6.89 0.32
N MET A 314 -9.32 7.52 -0.54
CA MET A 314 -9.81 8.43 -1.56
C MET A 314 -8.97 8.41 -2.83
N VAL A 315 -9.61 8.67 -3.98
CA VAL A 315 -8.96 8.84 -5.29
C VAL A 315 -9.60 9.98 -6.06
N GLY A 316 -8.95 10.44 -7.12
CA GLY A 316 -9.56 11.36 -8.09
C GLY A 316 -9.59 12.82 -7.65
N MET A 317 -8.64 13.27 -6.81
CA MET A 317 -8.55 14.68 -6.42
C MET A 317 -8.33 15.60 -7.62
N ASN A 318 -7.42 15.23 -8.52
CA ASN A 318 -7.15 16.00 -9.73
C ASN A 318 -8.40 16.22 -10.57
N GLU A 319 -9.14 15.14 -10.85
CA GLU A 319 -10.36 15.18 -11.66
C GLU A 319 -11.45 16.00 -10.97
N CYS A 320 -11.61 15.83 -9.66
CA CYS A 320 -12.60 16.56 -8.87
C CYS A 320 -12.34 18.07 -8.87
N VAL A 321 -11.11 18.49 -8.58
CA VAL A 321 -10.74 19.91 -8.56
C VAL A 321 -10.90 20.54 -9.93
N ASN A 322 -10.43 19.88 -10.99
CA ASN A 322 -10.55 20.40 -12.36
C ASN A 322 -12.02 20.53 -12.79
N ALA A 323 -12.89 19.59 -12.39
CA ALA A 323 -14.32 19.67 -12.67
C ALA A 323 -14.98 20.85 -11.91
N LEU A 324 -14.66 21.05 -10.65
CA LEU A 324 -15.19 22.18 -9.84
C LEU A 324 -14.71 23.53 -10.37
N MET A 325 -13.45 23.65 -10.78
CA MET A 325 -12.93 24.86 -11.43
C MET A 325 -13.70 25.18 -12.71
N LYS A 326 -13.96 24.16 -13.53
CA LYS A 326 -14.74 24.31 -14.78
C LYS A 326 -16.18 24.73 -14.49
N LEU A 327 -16.83 24.22 -13.45
CA LEU A 327 -18.17 24.65 -13.03
C LEU A 327 -18.21 26.14 -12.65
N GLU A 328 -17.10 26.70 -12.17
CA GLU A 328 -16.95 28.14 -11.89
C GLU A 328 -16.50 28.97 -13.11
N GLY A 329 -16.40 28.37 -14.30
CA GLY A 329 -15.93 29.04 -15.53
C GLY A 329 -14.44 29.37 -15.51
N ARG A 330 -13.63 28.61 -14.79
CA ARG A 330 -12.19 28.79 -14.61
C ARG A 330 -11.39 27.70 -15.34
N GLU A 331 -10.23 28.08 -15.85
CA GLU A 331 -9.28 27.18 -16.55
C GLU A 331 -8.11 26.72 -15.63
N ASP A 332 -8.19 27.04 -14.34
CA ASP A 332 -7.21 26.62 -13.34
C ASP A 332 -7.20 25.10 -13.20
N ARG A 333 -5.99 24.51 -13.11
CA ARG A 333 -5.81 23.07 -13.04
C ARG A 333 -5.04 22.67 -11.78
N PHE A 334 -5.47 21.56 -11.19
CA PHE A 334 -4.79 20.95 -10.04
C PHE A 334 -3.32 20.65 -10.35
N GLY A 335 -2.43 21.04 -9.45
CA GLY A 335 -1.00 20.97 -9.61
C GLY A 335 -0.38 22.16 -10.38
N TYR A 336 -1.15 22.83 -11.22
CA TYR A 336 -0.65 23.89 -12.10
C TYR A 336 -1.02 25.30 -11.67
N SER A 337 -1.96 25.46 -10.78
CA SER A 337 -2.31 26.76 -10.18
C SER A 337 -2.49 26.69 -8.68
N ALA A 338 -2.09 27.75 -7.99
CA ALA A 338 -2.26 27.85 -6.53
C ALA A 338 -3.74 27.76 -6.13
N GLN A 339 -4.62 28.36 -6.91
CA GLN A 339 -6.06 28.37 -6.64
C GLN A 339 -6.68 26.97 -6.73
N ALA A 340 -6.24 26.15 -7.70
CA ALA A 340 -6.70 24.78 -7.83
C ALA A 340 -6.14 23.90 -6.70
N ASP A 341 -4.87 24.07 -6.32
CA ASP A 341 -4.29 23.38 -5.17
C ASP A 341 -4.98 23.77 -3.86
N ASP A 342 -5.29 25.06 -3.67
CA ASP A 342 -6.02 25.55 -2.49
C ASP A 342 -7.44 24.96 -2.41
N LEU A 343 -8.12 24.78 -3.55
CA LEU A 343 -9.40 24.07 -3.59
C LEU A 343 -9.23 22.58 -3.20
N GLY A 344 -8.18 21.91 -3.69
CA GLY A 344 -7.85 20.55 -3.29
C GLY A 344 -7.59 20.43 -1.78
N LEU A 345 -6.88 21.41 -1.19
CA LEU A 345 -6.66 21.47 0.25
C LEU A 345 -7.97 21.69 1.02
N ALA A 346 -8.87 22.54 0.51
CA ALA A 346 -10.19 22.77 1.13
C ALA A 346 -11.05 21.47 1.11
N ILE A 347 -11.01 20.71 0.03
CA ILE A 347 -11.70 19.41 -0.05
C ILE A 347 -11.14 18.44 0.99
N LEU A 348 -9.81 18.31 1.07
CA LEU A 348 -9.18 17.42 2.07
C LEU A 348 -9.49 17.87 3.50
N GLN A 349 -9.45 19.16 3.76
CA GLN A 349 -9.78 19.68 5.09
C GLN A 349 -11.23 19.32 5.48
N ALA A 350 -12.17 19.48 4.56
CA ALA A 350 -13.58 19.15 4.81
C ALA A 350 -13.78 17.63 5.07
N ILE A 351 -13.07 16.77 4.31
CA ILE A 351 -13.10 15.31 4.54
C ILE A 351 -12.47 14.97 5.90
N ASP A 352 -11.30 15.50 6.19
CA ASP A 352 -10.54 15.22 7.43
C ASP A 352 -11.32 15.62 8.68
N GLU A 353 -11.94 16.81 8.66
CA GLU A 353 -12.77 17.30 9.76
C GLU A 353 -13.99 16.40 10.01
N GLN A 354 -14.67 15.98 8.95
CA GLN A 354 -15.86 15.15 9.04
C GLN A 354 -15.50 13.73 9.49
N VAL A 355 -14.43 13.14 8.94
CA VAL A 355 -13.94 11.80 9.33
C VAL A 355 -13.44 11.80 10.78
N LYS A 356 -12.79 12.86 11.25
CA LYS A 356 -12.37 12.98 12.66
C LYS A 356 -13.54 13.21 13.62
N ALA A 357 -14.61 13.84 13.17
CA ALA A 357 -15.82 14.01 13.96
C ALA A 357 -16.61 12.70 14.13
N HIS A 358 -16.55 11.82 13.12
CA HIS A 358 -17.13 10.49 13.21
C HIS A 358 -16.37 9.62 14.21
N LYS A 359 -17.10 8.80 15.01
CA LYS A 359 -16.50 7.97 16.05
C LYS A 359 -16.93 6.52 15.93
N ASN A 360 -15.93 5.64 15.86
CA ASN A 360 -16.08 4.20 15.89
C ASN A 360 -15.46 3.62 17.17
N PRO A 361 -16.18 2.82 17.96
CA PRO A 361 -15.71 2.33 19.27
C PRO A 361 -14.53 1.33 19.16
N TYR A 362 -14.27 0.78 17.98
CA TYR A 362 -13.19 -0.20 17.77
C TYR A 362 -11.87 0.43 17.31
N CYS A 363 -11.86 1.73 16.97
CA CYS A 363 -10.67 2.47 16.51
C CYS A 363 -9.97 3.20 17.66
N GLU A 364 -9.69 2.49 18.75
CA GLU A 364 -9.17 3.06 20.01
C GLU A 364 -7.82 3.76 19.83
N TYR A 365 -6.94 3.20 19.02
CA TYR A 365 -5.59 3.74 18.74
C TYR A 365 -5.61 5.20 18.24
N TRP A 366 -6.61 5.57 17.47
CA TRP A 366 -6.82 6.91 16.89
C TRP A 366 -7.98 7.66 17.56
N ASN A 367 -8.22 7.44 18.84
CA ASN A 367 -9.29 8.11 19.62
C ASN A 367 -10.68 7.97 18.98
N GLY A 368 -10.96 6.81 18.41
CA GLY A 368 -12.22 6.47 17.75
C GLY A 368 -12.37 7.01 16.33
N SER A 369 -11.40 7.70 15.77
CA SER A 369 -11.51 8.25 14.41
C SER A 369 -10.90 7.32 13.37
N PHE A 370 -11.47 7.27 12.19
CA PHE A 370 -10.77 6.72 11.02
C PHE A 370 -9.62 7.64 10.60
N ILE A 371 -8.69 7.13 9.82
CA ILE A 371 -7.57 7.91 9.28
C ILE A 371 -7.61 7.92 7.76
N LEU A 372 -7.24 9.07 7.18
CA LEU A 372 -7.23 9.21 5.73
C LEU A 372 -6.10 8.41 5.09
N HIS A 373 -6.40 7.85 3.93
CA HIS A 373 -5.48 7.11 3.08
C HIS A 373 -5.59 7.59 1.63
N ALA A 374 -4.48 8.00 1.04
CA ALA A 374 -4.46 8.35 -0.38
C ALA A 374 -4.40 7.06 -1.20
N GLN A 375 -5.58 6.57 -1.58
CA GLN A 375 -5.71 5.31 -2.29
C GLN A 375 -4.96 5.33 -3.63
N VAL A 376 -4.31 4.24 -3.94
CA VAL A 376 -3.73 4.00 -5.27
C VAL A 376 -4.80 3.57 -6.25
N GLY A 377 -4.63 3.91 -7.54
CA GLY A 377 -5.48 3.38 -8.61
C GLY A 377 -5.26 1.88 -8.77
N LEU A 378 -6.35 1.18 -9.04
CA LEU A 378 -6.33 -0.23 -9.41
C LEU A 378 -6.38 -0.39 -10.93
N ALA A 379 -6.20 -1.63 -11.39
CA ALA A 379 -6.28 -1.97 -12.81
C ALA A 379 -7.58 -1.50 -13.48
N ASP A 380 -8.68 -1.48 -12.71
CA ASP A 380 -10.02 -1.12 -13.22
C ASP A 380 -10.34 0.37 -13.11
N ASP A 381 -9.48 1.17 -12.47
CA ASP A 381 -9.67 2.62 -12.32
C ASP A 381 -9.28 3.35 -13.61
N GLN A 382 -10.14 3.31 -14.58
CA GLN A 382 -9.93 4.01 -15.85
C GLN A 382 -10.06 5.52 -15.66
N ASN A 383 -9.07 6.28 -16.18
CA ASN A 383 -9.10 7.75 -16.20
C ASN A 383 -9.27 8.39 -14.81
N VAL A 384 -8.76 7.78 -13.78
CA VAL A 384 -8.74 8.35 -12.41
C VAL A 384 -7.32 8.38 -11.85
N THR A 385 -6.98 9.50 -11.23
CA THR A 385 -5.66 9.69 -10.63
C THR A 385 -5.64 9.20 -9.19
N PRO A 386 -4.63 8.39 -8.78
CA PRO A 386 -4.51 7.92 -7.41
C PRO A 386 -4.40 9.06 -6.39
N GLY A 387 -5.23 9.04 -5.36
CA GLY A 387 -5.17 9.98 -4.24
C GLY A 387 -5.14 11.44 -4.68
N THR A 388 -4.07 12.14 -4.31
CA THR A 388 -3.83 13.56 -4.60
C THR A 388 -2.70 13.76 -5.62
N ARG A 389 -2.38 12.75 -6.41
CA ARG A 389 -1.31 12.83 -7.41
C ARG A 389 -1.73 13.64 -8.64
N ILE A 390 -0.73 14.02 -9.42
CA ILE A 390 -0.91 14.54 -10.77
C ILE A 390 -0.99 13.36 -11.74
N PRO A 391 -1.80 13.43 -12.82
CA PRO A 391 -1.90 12.35 -13.80
C PRO A 391 -0.53 11.98 -14.39
N ILE A 392 -0.33 10.68 -14.65
CA ILE A 392 0.87 10.18 -15.31
C ILE A 392 0.98 10.80 -16.71
N GLY A 393 2.18 11.25 -17.07
CA GLY A 393 2.45 11.98 -18.31
C GLY A 393 2.24 13.50 -18.23
N GLU A 394 1.48 13.96 -17.23
CA GLU A 394 1.23 15.38 -16.97
C GLU A 394 2.02 15.92 -15.76
N GLU A 395 2.97 15.16 -15.24
CA GLU A 395 3.69 15.58 -14.04
C GLU A 395 4.48 16.87 -14.25
N LEU A 396 4.50 17.72 -13.23
CA LEU A 396 5.28 18.95 -13.18
C LEU A 396 6.80 18.69 -13.27
N PRO A 397 7.62 19.70 -13.55
CA PRO A 397 9.07 19.61 -13.29
C PRO A 397 9.34 19.10 -11.88
N LEU A 398 10.48 18.41 -11.68
CA LEU A 398 10.77 17.62 -10.49
C LEU A 398 10.50 18.35 -9.16
N TYR A 399 11.08 19.52 -9.00
CA TYR A 399 10.97 20.25 -7.73
C TYR A 399 9.59 20.88 -7.48
N GLU A 400 8.93 21.33 -8.54
CA GLU A 400 7.55 21.82 -8.46
C GLU A 400 6.60 20.67 -8.09
N HIS A 401 6.80 19.48 -8.68
CA HIS A 401 6.02 18.29 -8.34
C HIS A 401 6.18 17.91 -6.86
N MET A 402 7.41 17.85 -6.34
CA MET A 402 7.67 17.55 -4.94
C MET A 402 7.03 18.59 -3.98
N ARG A 403 7.13 19.87 -4.33
CA ARG A 403 6.49 20.95 -3.55
C ARG A 403 4.96 20.86 -3.57
N GLN A 404 4.40 20.54 -4.70
CA GLN A 404 2.95 20.36 -4.85
C GLN A 404 2.49 19.16 -4.02
N ALA A 405 3.09 17.97 -4.20
CA ALA A 405 2.76 16.76 -3.46
C ALA A 405 2.90 16.97 -1.93
N GLY A 406 3.97 17.61 -1.48
CA GLY A 406 4.23 17.87 -0.07
C GLY A 406 3.14 18.67 0.65
N LYS A 407 2.35 19.49 -0.06
CA LYS A 407 1.21 20.22 0.54
C LYS A 407 0.14 19.28 1.09
N PHE A 408 -0.04 18.11 0.44
CA PHE A 408 -1.11 17.16 0.69
C PHE A 408 -0.73 16.02 1.64
N HIS A 409 0.54 15.63 1.67
CA HIS A 409 0.99 14.44 2.39
C HIS A 409 0.68 14.44 3.89
N LYS A 410 0.62 15.60 4.54
CA LYS A 410 0.29 15.74 5.98
C LYS A 410 -1.11 15.24 6.37
N PHE A 411 -2.04 15.14 5.42
CA PHE A 411 -3.40 14.68 5.69
C PHE A 411 -3.53 13.14 5.79
N PHE A 412 -2.49 12.41 5.42
CA PHE A 412 -2.55 10.97 5.28
C PHE A 412 -1.61 10.23 6.25
N PRO A 413 -1.95 10.15 7.55
CA PRO A 413 -1.13 9.41 8.52
C PRO A 413 -0.89 7.96 8.12
N SER A 414 -1.94 7.26 7.59
CA SER A 414 -1.81 5.89 7.12
C SER A 414 -1.05 5.74 5.82
N GLY A 415 -0.78 6.83 5.09
CA GLY A 415 0.10 6.79 3.96
C GLY A 415 -0.40 7.44 2.69
N THR A 416 0.55 8.04 2.05
CA THR A 416 0.55 8.52 0.69
C THR A 416 1.99 8.54 0.21
N GLY A 417 2.22 8.56 -1.07
CA GLY A 417 3.57 8.64 -1.62
C GLY A 417 3.55 9.01 -3.09
N ASP A 418 4.71 9.30 -3.63
CA ASP A 418 4.86 9.58 -5.05
C ASP A 418 6.09 8.88 -5.63
N ILE A 419 6.16 8.79 -6.96
CA ILE A 419 7.11 7.96 -7.69
C ILE A 419 7.85 8.83 -8.70
N PHE A 420 9.17 8.78 -8.66
CA PHE A 420 10.05 9.57 -9.52
C PHE A 420 11.04 8.63 -10.23
N PRO A 421 10.76 8.20 -11.48
CA PRO A 421 11.73 7.48 -12.27
C PRO A 421 12.83 8.42 -12.76
N PHE A 422 14.08 7.94 -12.76
CA PHE A 422 15.24 8.69 -13.24
C PHE A 422 15.81 8.07 -14.50
N ASP A 423 16.45 8.90 -15.34
CA ASP A 423 17.20 8.43 -16.50
C ASP A 423 18.52 7.75 -16.08
N MET A 424 19.17 7.08 -17.01
CA MET A 424 20.41 6.36 -16.76
C MET A 424 21.56 7.27 -16.34
N THR A 425 21.57 8.53 -16.76
CA THR A 425 22.60 9.49 -16.35
C THR A 425 22.47 9.82 -14.88
N SER A 426 21.25 10.10 -14.44
CA SER A 426 20.96 10.36 -13.02
C SER A 426 21.13 9.11 -12.16
N ALA A 427 20.77 7.92 -12.69
CA ALA A 427 20.99 6.65 -12.01
C ALA A 427 22.47 6.34 -11.77
N GLY A 428 23.36 6.87 -12.59
CA GLY A 428 24.82 6.83 -12.38
C GLY A 428 25.34 7.78 -11.28
N ASN A 429 24.44 8.59 -10.66
CA ASN A 429 24.79 9.50 -9.57
C ASN A 429 23.77 9.36 -8.41
N PRO A 430 23.82 8.27 -7.64
CA PRO A 430 22.87 7.98 -6.57
C PRO A 430 22.91 9.01 -5.44
N GLU A 431 24.04 9.65 -5.19
CA GLU A 431 24.19 10.71 -4.19
C GLU A 431 23.31 11.93 -4.55
N ALA A 432 23.30 12.34 -5.82
CA ALA A 432 22.46 13.44 -6.27
C ALA A 432 20.96 13.06 -6.21
N VAL A 433 20.61 11.82 -6.53
CA VAL A 433 19.22 11.32 -6.36
C VAL A 433 18.81 11.30 -4.89
N LEU A 434 19.72 10.89 -3.99
CA LEU A 434 19.49 10.95 -2.54
C LEU A 434 19.25 12.38 -2.06
N ASP A 435 20.00 13.35 -2.57
CA ASP A 435 19.81 14.77 -2.23
C ASP A 435 18.43 15.28 -2.67
N VAL A 436 17.93 14.84 -3.81
CA VAL A 436 16.55 15.11 -4.25
C VAL A 436 15.54 14.51 -3.28
N ILE A 437 15.72 13.25 -2.86
CA ILE A 437 14.84 12.58 -1.86
C ILE A 437 14.84 13.37 -0.55
N LYS A 438 16.02 13.73 -0.03
CA LYS A 438 16.15 14.58 1.17
C LYS A 438 15.46 15.94 0.99
N GLY A 439 15.53 16.52 -0.22
CA GLY A 439 14.82 17.75 -0.60
C GLY A 439 13.30 17.57 -0.56
N GLY A 440 12.79 16.46 -1.07
CA GLY A 440 11.36 16.12 -1.02
C GLY A 440 10.83 16.05 0.41
N PHE A 441 11.57 15.46 1.34
CA PHE A 441 11.19 15.43 2.77
C PHE A 441 11.12 16.84 3.39
N LYS A 442 12.06 17.72 3.01
CA LYS A 442 12.08 19.12 3.51
C LYS A 442 10.86 19.94 3.03
N VAL A 443 10.25 19.58 1.90
CA VAL A 443 9.05 20.26 1.39
C VAL A 443 7.74 19.57 1.78
N GLY A 444 7.80 18.57 2.68
CA GLY A 444 6.62 17.95 3.30
C GLY A 444 6.21 16.60 2.73
N MET A 445 6.95 16.03 1.80
CA MET A 445 6.70 14.65 1.38
C MET A 445 7.04 13.69 2.53
N ARG A 446 6.26 12.62 2.66
CA ARG A 446 6.47 11.61 3.70
C ARG A 446 7.01 10.28 3.15
N TYR A 447 6.77 10.01 1.87
CA TYR A 447 7.16 8.76 1.23
C TYR A 447 7.50 9.02 -0.25
N ILE A 448 8.66 8.54 -0.67
CA ILE A 448 9.20 8.74 -2.01
C ILE A 448 9.70 7.40 -2.54
N SER A 449 9.29 7.07 -3.76
CA SER A 449 9.79 5.91 -4.50
C SER A 449 10.56 6.35 -5.74
N THR A 450 11.59 5.59 -6.09
CA THR A 450 12.37 5.84 -7.29
C THR A 450 12.80 4.54 -7.96
N TYR A 451 13.13 4.62 -9.24
CA TYR A 451 13.73 3.55 -10.02
C TYR A 451 14.36 4.13 -11.29
N SER A 452 15.23 3.37 -11.96
CA SER A 452 15.74 3.76 -13.28
C SER A 452 14.72 3.43 -14.38
N SER A 453 14.60 4.30 -15.36
CA SER A 453 13.74 4.10 -16.54
C SER A 453 14.01 2.80 -17.28
N ASP A 454 15.23 2.26 -17.19
CA ASP A 454 15.67 1.05 -17.88
C ASP A 454 15.53 -0.23 -17.03
N SER A 455 15.13 -0.11 -15.75
CA SER A 455 14.94 -1.25 -14.86
C SER A 455 13.83 -2.17 -15.35
N ASP A 456 14.03 -3.49 -15.26
CA ASP A 456 12.97 -4.48 -15.49
C ASP A 456 11.92 -4.44 -14.37
N VAL A 457 12.38 -4.31 -13.11
CA VAL A 457 11.50 -4.12 -11.96
C VAL A 457 11.04 -2.67 -11.92
N ILE A 458 9.75 -2.45 -11.97
CA ILE A 458 9.14 -1.11 -12.00
C ILE A 458 8.09 -0.94 -10.90
N ARG A 459 7.79 0.31 -10.57
CA ARG A 459 6.70 0.65 -9.67
C ARG A 459 5.44 1.00 -10.44
N ILE A 460 4.39 0.26 -10.18
CA ILE A 460 3.06 0.57 -10.70
C ILE A 460 2.46 1.72 -9.88
N THR A 461 2.26 1.45 -8.60
CA THR A 461 1.84 2.44 -7.60
C THR A 461 2.74 2.28 -6.37
N GLY A 462 2.26 1.70 -5.29
CA GLY A 462 3.07 1.31 -4.14
C GLY A 462 3.64 -0.11 -4.22
N TYR A 463 3.29 -0.89 -5.23
CA TYR A 463 3.80 -2.24 -5.47
C TYR A 463 4.65 -2.32 -6.73
N LEU A 464 5.35 -3.43 -6.87
CA LEU A 464 6.34 -3.68 -7.91
C LEU A 464 5.87 -4.79 -8.84
N VAL A 465 6.28 -4.71 -10.11
CA VAL A 465 6.15 -5.80 -11.06
C VAL A 465 7.37 -5.80 -12.00
N LYS A 466 7.61 -6.92 -12.67
CA LYS A 466 8.60 -7.00 -13.75
C LYS A 466 7.92 -6.69 -15.09
N ARG A 467 8.56 -5.88 -15.92
CA ARG A 467 8.12 -5.64 -17.32
C ARG A 467 8.09 -6.94 -18.10
N SER A 468 9.13 -7.79 -17.90
CA SER A 468 9.24 -9.11 -18.51
C SER A 468 8.09 -10.05 -18.14
N ASP A 469 7.56 -9.96 -16.91
CA ASP A 469 6.39 -10.75 -16.49
C ASP A 469 5.10 -10.22 -17.13
N ILE A 470 4.93 -8.90 -17.24
CA ILE A 470 3.80 -8.29 -17.98
C ILE A 470 3.81 -8.78 -19.43
N GLU A 471 4.97 -8.74 -20.09
CA GLU A 471 5.13 -9.24 -21.46
C GLU A 471 4.83 -10.74 -21.59
N ALA A 472 5.21 -11.53 -20.58
CA ALA A 472 4.89 -12.95 -20.54
C ALA A 472 3.38 -13.20 -20.48
N LEU A 473 2.65 -12.46 -19.63
CA LEU A 473 1.19 -12.55 -19.55
C LEU A 473 0.50 -12.10 -20.85
N GLU A 474 0.98 -11.03 -21.47
CA GLU A 474 0.46 -10.55 -22.78
C GLU A 474 0.62 -11.62 -23.88
N GLN A 475 1.60 -12.50 -23.74
CA GLN A 475 1.82 -13.64 -24.64
C GLN A 475 1.06 -14.91 -24.21
N GLY A 476 0.18 -14.82 -23.21
CA GLY A 476 -0.61 -15.95 -22.69
C GLY A 476 0.20 -16.95 -21.85
N ARG A 477 1.38 -16.56 -21.34
CA ARG A 477 2.22 -17.39 -20.48
C ARG A 477 1.88 -17.15 -19.02
N GLN A 478 1.99 -18.18 -18.20
CA GLN A 478 1.85 -18.08 -16.74
C GLN A 478 3.06 -17.36 -16.13
N VAL A 479 2.84 -16.62 -15.07
CA VAL A 479 3.85 -15.97 -14.22
C VAL A 479 3.63 -16.33 -12.76
N VAL A 480 4.70 -16.32 -11.96
CA VAL A 480 4.63 -16.69 -10.54
C VAL A 480 3.94 -15.62 -9.73
N ASN A 481 4.29 -14.34 -9.94
CA ASN A 481 3.77 -13.22 -9.17
C ASN A 481 2.36 -12.83 -9.65
N ASP A 482 1.37 -12.88 -8.76
CA ASP A 482 -0.04 -12.67 -9.09
C ASP A 482 -0.42 -11.18 -9.26
N THR A 483 0.33 -10.24 -8.66
CA THR A 483 0.12 -8.80 -8.86
C THR A 483 0.47 -8.31 -10.26
N VAL A 484 1.09 -9.12 -11.10
CA VAL A 484 1.39 -8.80 -12.50
C VAL A 484 0.10 -8.55 -13.30
N VAL A 485 -1.01 -9.21 -12.95
CA VAL A 485 -2.33 -8.95 -13.56
C VAL A 485 -2.77 -7.51 -13.30
N LEU A 486 -2.64 -7.02 -12.05
CA LEU A 486 -2.89 -5.61 -11.72
C LEU A 486 -1.92 -4.69 -12.47
N GLY A 487 -0.65 -5.09 -12.60
CA GLY A 487 0.36 -4.36 -13.35
C GLY A 487 0.02 -4.23 -14.83
N MET A 488 -0.51 -5.28 -15.47
CA MET A 488 -1.02 -5.24 -16.84
C MET A 488 -2.18 -4.25 -16.99
N GLY A 489 -3.15 -4.30 -16.08
CA GLY A 489 -4.27 -3.37 -16.06
C GLY A 489 -3.81 -1.93 -15.86
N ALA A 490 -2.89 -1.68 -14.95
CA ALA A 490 -2.33 -0.36 -14.71
C ALA A 490 -1.50 0.16 -15.89
N LYS A 491 -0.76 -0.70 -16.60
CA LYS A 491 -0.08 -0.35 -17.86
C LYS A 491 -1.09 0.17 -18.88
N LYS A 492 -2.22 -0.52 -19.03
CA LYS A 492 -3.24 -0.22 -20.03
C LYS A 492 -4.12 0.97 -19.65
N ASN A 493 -4.59 1.04 -18.40
CA ASN A 493 -5.60 1.98 -17.96
C ASN A 493 -5.03 3.24 -17.31
N CYS A 494 -3.89 3.15 -16.63
CA CYS A 494 -3.22 4.25 -15.93
C CYS A 494 -1.96 4.75 -16.65
N HIS A 495 -1.61 4.19 -17.78
CA HIS A 495 -0.48 4.61 -18.62
C HIS A 495 0.86 4.66 -17.89
N VAL A 496 1.12 3.70 -16.98
CA VAL A 496 2.28 3.75 -16.05
C VAL A 496 3.65 3.81 -16.74
N TYR A 497 3.75 3.39 -18.02
CA TYR A 497 4.97 3.51 -18.81
C TYR A 497 5.21 4.91 -19.37
N GLU A 498 4.21 5.79 -19.32
CA GLU A 498 4.28 7.18 -19.78
C GLU A 498 4.70 8.16 -18.68
N ARG A 499 5.02 7.66 -17.47
CA ARG A 499 5.49 8.49 -16.35
C ARG A 499 6.73 9.25 -16.75
N LYS A 500 6.75 10.57 -16.49
CA LYS A 500 7.89 11.42 -16.87
C LYS A 500 9.17 11.01 -16.16
N VAL A 501 10.15 10.60 -16.94
CA VAL A 501 11.51 10.31 -16.48
C VAL A 501 12.21 11.61 -16.13
N ARG A 502 12.93 11.61 -15.01
CA ARG A 502 13.66 12.78 -14.47
C ARG A 502 15.13 12.72 -14.83
N SER A 503 15.71 13.89 -15.11
CA SER A 503 17.14 14.10 -15.28
C SER A 503 17.63 15.11 -14.24
N LEU A 504 18.86 14.91 -13.70
CA LEU A 504 19.52 15.78 -12.72
C LEU A 504 20.70 16.51 -13.34
#